data_f4cd8b134cba9fd95d7af421e0f9a21a
#
_entry.id   f4cd8b134cba9fd95d7af421e0f9a21a
#
_cell.length_a   1.000
_cell.length_b   1.000
_cell.length_c   1.000
_cell.angle_alpha   90.00
_cell.angle_beta   90.00
_cell.angle_gamma   90.00
#
_symmetry.space_group_name_H-M   'P 1'
#
loop_
_entity.id
_entity.type
_entity.pdbx_description
1 polymer ?
#
loop_
_entity_poly.entity_id
_entity_poly.type
_entity_poly.pdbx_seq_one_letter_code
_entity_poly.pdbx_strand_id
1 'polypeptide(L)'
;MVHRLVRPAHRRFARGMRADATKAENLLWQALHNRQLEGLKFKRQVPLGGHILDFDCLEARLIVEVDGGQHSEAARDLEREAYFESQGFRTLRFWNDDVERNMDGVCLTILREAGRG
;
A
#
# COMPACT_ATOMS: atom_id res chain seq x y z
N MET A 1 -3.37 3.53 8.19
CA MET A 1 -3.52 3.96 7.73
C MET A 1 -3.56 4.20 7.37
N VAL A 2 -3.92 3.71 7.05
CA VAL A 2 -4.04 3.97 6.37
C VAL A 2 -4.49 4.39 6.11
N HIS A 3 -5.04 4.42 5.71
CA HIS A 3 -5.43 4.99 5.27
C HIS A 3 -5.95 5.50 5.12
N ARG A 4 -6.25 5.66 4.89
CA ARG A 4 -6.79 6.08 4.51
C ARG A 4 -7.60 6.14 4.51
N LEU A 5 -8.18 6.28 4.45
CA LEU A 5 -9.11 6.44 4.16
C LEU A 5 -10.08 5.98 3.66
N VAL A 6 -10.54 5.33 4.04
CA VAL A 6 -11.44 4.91 3.09
C VAL A 6 -12.83 5.13 3.52
N ARG A 7 -13.71 5.56 2.66
CA ARG A 7 -14.95 6.18 3.01
C ARG A 7 -16.05 5.53 2.24
N PRO A 8 -17.30 5.76 2.59
CA PRO A 8 -18.38 5.11 1.91
C PRO A 8 -18.39 5.31 0.41
N ALA A 9 -18.08 6.47 -0.05
CA ALA A 9 -18.05 6.70 -1.46
C ALA A 9 -16.73 6.25 -2.07
N HIS A 10 -16.29 5.12 -1.65
CA HIS A 10 -14.97 4.71 -1.96
C HIS A 10 -14.68 4.53 -3.41
N ARG A 11 -15.63 4.10 -4.18
CA ARG A 11 -15.37 3.91 -5.57
C ARG A 11 -15.03 5.18 -6.23
N ARG A 12 -15.80 6.19 -5.92
CA ARG A 12 -15.55 7.50 -6.45
C ARG A 12 -14.27 8.03 -5.88
N PHE A 13 -14.04 7.77 -4.59
CA PHE A 13 -12.82 8.18 -3.97
C PHE A 13 -11.62 7.48 -4.58
N ALA A 14 -11.75 6.22 -4.89
CA ALA A 14 -10.63 5.50 -5.47
C ALA A 14 -10.21 6.11 -6.78
N ARG A 15 -11.18 6.48 -7.59
CA ARG A 15 -10.87 7.11 -8.84
C ARG A 15 -10.25 8.47 -8.62
N GLY A 16 -10.81 9.22 -7.69
CA GLY A 16 -10.26 10.52 -7.33
C GLY A 16 -8.87 10.40 -6.74
N MET A 17 -8.67 9.39 -5.90
CA MET A 17 -7.38 9.20 -5.29
C MET A 17 -6.32 8.81 -6.28
N ARG A 18 -6.70 8.05 -7.31
CA ARG A 18 -5.73 7.75 -8.34
C ARG A 18 -5.31 9.01 -9.08
N ALA A 19 -6.25 9.90 -9.35
CA ALA A 19 -5.95 11.17 -9.98
C ALA A 19 -5.14 12.06 -9.06
N ASP A 20 -5.40 11.93 -7.75
CA ASP A 20 -4.75 12.77 -6.75
C ASP A 20 -3.69 12.01 -5.95
N ALA A 21 -3.15 10.95 -6.50
CA ALA A 21 -2.14 10.16 -5.80
C ALA A 21 -0.99 11.05 -5.40
N THR A 22 -0.45 10.81 -4.20
CA THR A 22 0.62 11.64 -3.70
C THR A 22 1.90 11.39 -4.50
N LYS A 23 2.83 12.30 -4.34
CA LYS A 23 4.13 12.14 -4.95
C LYS A 23 4.79 10.83 -4.51
N ALA A 24 4.69 10.50 -3.22
CA ALA A 24 5.28 9.28 -2.70
C ALA A 24 4.65 8.04 -3.34
N GLU A 25 3.32 8.04 -3.45
CA GLU A 25 2.65 6.91 -4.08
C GLU A 25 3.07 6.73 -5.52
N ASN A 26 3.19 7.83 -6.25
CA ASN A 26 3.61 7.77 -7.64
C ASN A 26 5.05 7.29 -7.77
N LEU A 27 5.92 7.74 -6.89
CA LEU A 27 7.30 7.29 -6.91
C LEU A 27 7.40 5.79 -6.63
N LEU A 28 6.64 5.33 -5.66
CA LEU A 28 6.68 3.91 -5.34
C LEU A 28 6.12 3.09 -6.49
N TRP A 29 5.06 3.56 -7.12
CA TRP A 29 4.51 2.86 -8.27
C TRP A 29 5.53 2.75 -9.40
N GLN A 30 6.34 3.80 -9.61
CA GLN A 30 7.37 3.73 -10.63
C GLN A 30 8.38 2.62 -10.34
N ALA A 31 8.59 2.31 -9.06
CA ALA A 31 9.51 1.24 -8.68
C ALA A 31 8.86 -0.14 -8.73
N LEU A 32 7.55 -0.21 -8.60
CA LEU A 32 6.86 -1.50 -8.46
C LEU A 32 6.22 -2.02 -9.75
N HIS A 33 5.86 -1.13 -10.66
CA HIS A 33 5.07 -1.55 -11.81
C HIS A 33 5.90 -2.39 -12.78
N ASN A 34 5.23 -3.07 -13.69
CA ASN A 34 5.87 -3.87 -14.73
C ASN A 34 6.76 -5.00 -14.19
N ARG A 35 6.46 -5.51 -13.01
CA ARG A 35 7.19 -6.63 -12.41
C ARG A 35 8.67 -6.37 -12.26
N GLN A 36 9.07 -5.10 -12.21
CA GLN A 36 10.49 -4.78 -12.20
C GLN A 36 11.15 -5.05 -10.85
N LEU A 37 10.36 -5.20 -9.78
CA LEU A 37 10.93 -5.53 -8.50
C LEU A 37 10.93 -7.04 -8.34
N GLU A 38 12.00 -7.69 -8.80
CA GLU A 38 12.21 -9.14 -8.71
C GLU A 38 11.03 -9.95 -9.26
N GLY A 39 10.39 -9.44 -10.28
CA GLY A 39 9.30 -10.15 -10.94
C GLY A 39 7.96 -10.12 -10.22
N LEU A 40 7.87 -9.44 -9.10
CA LEU A 40 6.63 -9.36 -8.34
C LEU A 40 5.63 -8.48 -9.06
N LYS A 41 4.40 -8.94 -9.15
CA LYS A 41 3.35 -8.19 -9.79
C LYS A 41 2.57 -7.40 -8.77
N PHE A 42 2.68 -6.08 -8.83
CA PHE A 42 1.93 -5.18 -7.96
C PHE A 42 0.82 -4.50 -8.73
N LYS A 43 -0.28 -4.27 -8.04
CA LYS A 43 -1.38 -3.46 -8.54
C LYS A 43 -1.55 -2.29 -7.59
N ARG A 44 -2.12 -1.20 -8.08
CA ARG A 44 -2.35 -0.05 -7.22
C ARG A 44 -3.82 0.30 -7.18
N GLN A 45 -4.23 0.98 -6.12
CA GLN A 45 -5.59 1.45 -5.90
C GLN A 45 -6.56 0.29 -6.03
N VAL A 46 -6.36 -0.72 -5.21
CA VAL A 46 -7.06 -1.99 -5.33
C VAL A 46 -8.20 -2.08 -4.33
N PRO A 47 -9.44 -2.25 -4.79
CA PRO A 47 -10.54 -2.47 -3.83
C PRO A 47 -10.47 -3.88 -3.29
N LEU A 48 -10.57 -4.00 -1.99
CA LEU A 48 -10.54 -5.30 -1.34
C LEU A 48 -11.23 -5.20 0.01
N GLY A 49 -12.25 -6.03 0.21
CA GLY A 49 -12.93 -6.07 1.50
C GLY A 49 -13.55 -4.76 1.92
N GLY A 50 -14.04 -3.97 0.97
CA GLY A 50 -14.63 -2.67 1.29
C GLY A 50 -13.62 -1.56 1.49
N HIS A 51 -12.34 -1.85 1.28
CA HIS A 51 -11.29 -0.86 1.42
C HIS A 51 -10.58 -0.65 0.09
N ILE A 52 -9.87 0.47 -0.02
CA ILE A 52 -9.04 0.74 -1.19
C ILE A 52 -7.59 0.67 -0.73
N LEU A 53 -6.85 -0.25 -1.30
CA LEU A 53 -5.45 -0.45 -0.93
C LEU A 53 -4.57 0.36 -1.86
N ASP A 54 -3.50 0.94 -1.31
CA ASP A 54 -2.57 1.67 -2.17
C ASP A 54 -1.92 0.72 -3.18
N PHE A 55 -1.36 -0.38 -2.69
CA PHE A 55 -0.73 -1.38 -3.54
C PHE A 55 -0.96 -2.77 -2.97
N ASP A 56 -1.06 -3.77 -3.84
CA ASP A 56 -1.03 -5.14 -3.36
C ASP A 56 -0.23 -6.02 -4.31
N CYS A 57 0.25 -7.13 -3.77
CA CYS A 57 0.91 -8.17 -4.53
C CYS A 57 0.30 -9.49 -4.08
N LEU A 58 -0.57 -10.04 -4.89
CA LEU A 58 -1.31 -11.23 -4.49
C LEU A 58 -0.40 -12.45 -4.33
N GLU A 59 0.56 -12.60 -5.21
CA GLU A 59 1.43 -13.77 -5.15
C GLU A 59 2.26 -13.81 -3.87
N ALA A 60 2.61 -12.64 -3.33
CA ALA A 60 3.39 -12.57 -2.09
C ALA A 60 2.50 -12.32 -0.89
N ARG A 61 1.20 -12.14 -1.10
CA ARG A 61 0.25 -11.85 -0.03
C ARG A 61 0.65 -10.60 0.74
N LEU A 62 1.06 -9.58 0.01
CA LEU A 62 1.48 -8.33 0.62
C LEU A 62 0.56 -7.20 0.24
N ILE A 63 0.29 -6.34 1.21
CA ILE A 63 -0.37 -5.06 1.02
C ILE A 63 0.65 -4.00 1.41
N VAL A 64 0.80 -2.97 0.58
CA VAL A 64 1.72 -1.87 0.88
C VAL A 64 0.93 -0.58 0.92
N GLU A 65 1.09 0.16 2.01
CA GLU A 65 0.39 1.41 2.22
C GLU A 65 1.40 2.53 2.43
N VAL A 66 1.13 3.68 1.85
CA VAL A 66 1.98 4.85 2.00
C VAL A 66 1.21 5.89 2.79
N ASP A 67 1.84 6.42 3.83
CA ASP A 67 1.14 7.22 4.81
C ASP A 67 1.79 8.59 4.94
N GLY A 68 0.97 9.62 4.91
CA GLY A 68 1.46 10.98 5.05
C GLY A 68 1.72 11.40 6.47
N GLY A 69 1.40 10.56 7.44
CA GLY A 69 1.67 10.89 8.82
C GLY A 69 0.56 11.58 9.56
N GLN A 70 -0.58 11.73 8.94
CA GLN A 70 -1.69 12.36 9.58
C GLN A 70 -2.74 11.36 9.87
N HIS A 71 -2.66 10.74 11.00
CA HIS A 71 -3.55 9.70 11.32
C HIS A 71 -4.34 9.93 12.51
N SER A 72 -5.58 10.02 12.35
CA SER A 72 -6.45 10.04 13.48
C SER A 72 -7.26 8.76 13.54
N GLU A 73 -6.85 7.74 12.83
CA GLU A 73 -7.68 6.54 12.70
C GLU A 73 -6.91 5.28 13.01
N ALA A 74 -6.04 5.34 14.01
CA ALA A 74 -5.19 4.22 14.33
C ALA A 74 -5.98 2.95 14.67
N ALA A 75 -7.08 3.11 15.39
CA ALA A 75 -7.88 1.93 15.77
C ALA A 75 -8.47 1.26 14.55
N ARG A 76 -8.99 2.04 13.62
CA ARG A 76 -9.56 1.51 12.40
C ARG A 76 -8.50 0.84 11.54
N ASP A 77 -7.30 1.43 11.52
CA ASP A 77 -6.20 0.83 10.79
C ASP A 77 -5.82 -0.52 11.36
N LEU A 78 -5.81 -0.65 12.69
CA LEU A 78 -5.51 -1.93 13.30
C LEU A 78 -6.57 -2.97 12.98
N GLU A 79 -7.83 -2.58 13.00
CA GLU A 79 -8.90 -3.50 12.65
C GLU A 79 -8.79 -3.96 11.20
N ARG A 80 -8.43 -3.03 10.33
CA ARG A 80 -8.30 -3.35 8.91
C ARG A 80 -7.13 -4.29 8.69
N GLU A 81 -6.01 -4.03 9.35
CA GLU A 81 -4.85 -4.91 9.22
C GLU A 81 -5.16 -6.30 9.76
N ALA A 82 -5.88 -6.37 10.87
CA ALA A 82 -6.27 -7.68 11.42
C ALA A 82 -7.17 -8.43 10.44
N TYR A 83 -8.08 -7.72 9.80
CA TYR A 83 -8.94 -8.36 8.81
C TYR A 83 -8.12 -8.95 7.67
N PHE A 84 -7.19 -8.16 7.10
CA PHE A 84 -6.39 -8.65 6.00
C PHE A 84 -5.45 -9.76 6.44
N GLU A 85 -4.96 -9.68 7.66
CA GLU A 85 -4.13 -10.74 8.21
C GLU A 85 -4.91 -12.03 8.29
N SER A 86 -6.17 -11.95 8.68
CA SER A 86 -7.02 -13.13 8.73
C SER A 86 -7.25 -13.74 7.34
N GLN A 87 -7.06 -12.94 6.30
CA GLN A 87 -7.19 -13.40 4.93
C GLN A 87 -5.85 -13.85 4.35
N GLY A 88 -4.82 -13.88 5.17
CA GLY A 88 -3.51 -14.34 4.74
C GLY A 88 -2.60 -13.26 4.20
N PHE A 89 -2.95 -11.99 4.39
CA PHE A 89 -2.14 -10.90 3.90
C PHE A 89 -1.32 -10.28 5.02
N ARG A 90 -0.18 -9.72 4.67
CA ARG A 90 0.64 -8.93 5.55
C ARG A 90 0.66 -7.51 5.04
N THR A 91 0.49 -6.54 5.92
CA THR A 91 0.48 -5.13 5.54
C THR A 91 1.82 -4.49 5.91
N LEU A 92 2.45 -3.84 4.95
CA LEU A 92 3.63 -3.02 5.17
C LEU A 92 3.22 -1.56 5.01
N ARG A 93 3.66 -0.73 5.93
CA ARG A 93 3.28 0.66 5.92
C ARG A 93 4.53 1.52 5.93
N PHE A 94 4.63 2.43 4.98
CA PHE A 94 5.78 3.31 4.88
C PHE A 94 5.33 4.75 4.95
N TRP A 95 6.16 5.60 5.55
CA TRP A 95 5.90 7.02 5.54
C TRP A 95 6.23 7.60 4.18
N ASN A 96 5.56 8.69 3.81
CA ASN A 96 5.89 9.40 2.58
C ASN A 96 7.38 9.72 2.51
N ASP A 97 7.93 10.20 3.62
CA ASP A 97 9.35 10.57 3.67
C ASP A 97 10.25 9.38 3.35
N ASP A 98 9.92 8.22 3.85
CA ASP A 98 10.74 7.03 3.57
C ASP A 98 10.73 6.72 2.09
N VAL A 99 9.57 6.81 1.47
CA VAL A 99 9.46 6.52 0.05
C VAL A 99 10.23 7.56 -0.76
N GLU A 100 10.13 8.81 -0.37
CA GLU A 100 10.77 9.89 -1.13
C GLU A 100 12.26 9.95 -0.94
N ARG A 101 12.77 9.53 0.21
CA ARG A 101 14.17 9.71 0.55
C ARG A 101 14.96 8.41 0.66
N ASN A 102 14.28 7.29 0.77
CA ASN A 102 14.95 6.02 0.97
C ASN A 102 14.25 4.91 0.21
N MET A 103 14.08 5.12 -1.08
CA MET A 103 13.37 4.15 -1.91
C MET A 103 14.06 2.79 -1.89
N ASP A 104 15.39 2.77 -1.86
CA ASP A 104 16.12 1.51 -1.82
C ASP A 104 15.76 0.71 -0.57
N GLY A 105 15.69 1.38 0.58
CA GLY A 105 15.33 0.71 1.82
C GLY A 105 13.89 0.20 1.79
N VAL A 106 13.00 0.98 1.20
CA VAL A 106 11.60 0.57 1.06
C VAL A 106 11.51 -0.69 0.19
N CYS A 107 12.18 -0.68 -0.95
CA CYS A 107 12.15 -1.84 -1.85
C CYS A 107 12.79 -3.07 -1.23
N LEU A 108 13.88 -2.89 -0.50
CA LEU A 108 14.52 -4.01 0.19
C LEU A 108 13.59 -4.61 1.24
N THR A 109 12.87 -3.76 1.97
CA THR A 109 11.92 -4.26 2.96
C THR A 109 10.81 -5.05 2.28
N ILE A 110 10.30 -4.53 1.17
CA ILE A 110 9.25 -5.23 0.43
C ILE A 110 9.76 -6.60 -0.03
N LEU A 111 10.96 -6.64 -0.59
CA LEU A 111 11.54 -7.90 -1.06
C LEU A 111 11.73 -8.90 0.06
N ARG A 112 12.21 -8.42 1.21
CA ARG A 112 12.42 -9.30 2.35
C ARG A 112 11.11 -9.90 2.82
N GLU A 113 10.08 -9.06 2.92
CA GLU A 113 8.78 -9.57 3.36
C GLU A 113 8.12 -10.47 2.34
N ALA A 114 8.47 -10.31 1.08
CA ALA A 114 7.97 -11.18 0.03
C ALA A 114 8.78 -12.48 -0.10
N GLY A 115 9.82 -12.62 0.71
CA GLY A 115 10.65 -13.82 0.64
C GLY A 115 11.64 -13.80 -0.51
N ARG A 116 11.92 -12.62 -1.05
CA ARG A 116 12.83 -12.50 -2.18
C ARG A 116 14.14 -11.81 -1.83
N GLY A 117 14.29 -11.45 -0.58
CA GLY A 117 15.49 -10.77 -0.15
C GLY A 117 16.57 -11.73 0.38
#